data_3e30c8512a2f5bcc2407b868a76ef65a
#
_entry.id   3e30c8512a2f5bcc2407b868a76ef65a
#
_cell.length_a   1.000
_cell.length_b   1.000
_cell.length_c   1.000
_cell.angle_alpha   90.00
_cell.angle_beta   90.00
_cell.angle_gamma   90.00
#
_symmetry.space_group_name_H-M   'P 1'
#
loop_
_entity.id
_entity.type
_entity.pdbx_description
1 polymer ?
#
loop_
_entity_poly.entity_id
_entity_poly.type
_entity_poly.pdbx_seq_one_letter_code
_entity_poly.pdbx_strand_id
1 'polypeptide(L)'
;SGNISLRLSQGKAAVMFSATFLPVNYFKEMISGNTEDYAVYAHSPFDTSNKRVIVGRDVSSRYTRRNVNEYTKVADYIRKLVTSRDGRYMVFFPSYSYMQAVYDVYTEKYQSNIIELADNDMASDMVLDIFSLSGGSVYNIIKQPPNMKEADKEKFLSLFMEKDSTNIVGFCVLGGIFSEGIDLTGEALIGAAIVGTGIPMICRQRNILRDYFDSRGRNGYQYAYVYPGMNKVLQAAGRVIRSDSDKGIILLLDDRFLTKEYEQQYPREWDVIYPCDIAGVDGCIKEFWDKEG
;
A
#
# COMPACT_ATOMS: atom_id res chain seq x y z
N SER A 1 5.00 -25.48 -7.31
CA SER A 1 6.08 -25.34 -8.31
C SER A 1 6.06 -26.43 -9.38
N GLY A 2 5.78 -27.70 -9.05
CA GLY A 2 5.90 -28.82 -10.00
C GLY A 2 5.18 -28.61 -11.34
N ASN A 3 3.96 -28.09 -11.35
CA ASN A 3 3.23 -27.85 -12.59
C ASN A 3 3.82 -26.70 -13.42
N ILE A 4 4.34 -25.65 -12.78
CA ILE A 4 4.95 -24.51 -13.46
C ILE A 4 6.30 -24.94 -14.02
N SER A 5 7.16 -25.57 -13.21
CA SER A 5 8.47 -26.04 -13.66
C SER A 5 8.39 -27.05 -14.82
N LEU A 6 7.37 -27.93 -14.79
CA LEU A 6 7.11 -28.85 -15.90
C LEU A 6 6.78 -28.13 -17.21
N ARG A 7 5.98 -27.05 -17.12
CA ARG A 7 5.66 -26.23 -18.31
C ARG A 7 6.86 -25.43 -18.80
N LEU A 8 7.66 -24.89 -17.88
CA LEU A 8 8.90 -24.19 -18.22
C LEU A 8 9.91 -25.11 -18.92
N SER A 9 10.03 -26.37 -18.49
CA SER A 9 10.95 -27.34 -19.11
C SER A 9 10.57 -27.73 -20.55
N GLN A 10 9.36 -27.44 -21.00
CA GLN A 10 8.93 -27.65 -22.39
C GLN A 10 9.40 -26.54 -23.35
N GLY A 11 9.81 -25.37 -22.80
CA GLY A 11 10.35 -24.25 -23.56
C GLY A 11 11.88 -24.33 -23.70
N LYS A 12 12.43 -23.65 -24.71
CA LYS A 12 13.90 -23.50 -24.86
C LYS A 12 14.47 -22.52 -23.83
N ALA A 13 13.72 -21.51 -23.46
CA ALA A 13 14.05 -20.49 -22.44
C ALA A 13 12.77 -19.85 -21.93
N ALA A 14 12.82 -19.32 -20.71
CA ALA A 14 11.75 -18.53 -20.12
C ALA A 14 12.35 -17.32 -19.42
N VAL A 15 11.75 -16.15 -19.61
CA VAL A 15 12.10 -14.93 -18.91
C VAL A 15 10.88 -14.46 -18.13
N MET A 16 11.06 -14.20 -16.84
CA MET A 16 10.01 -13.69 -15.97
C MET A 16 10.48 -12.35 -15.39
N PHE A 17 9.59 -11.40 -15.35
CA PHE A 17 9.90 -10.08 -14.82
C PHE A 17 8.76 -9.53 -13.96
N SER A 18 9.11 -8.81 -12.92
CA SER A 18 8.19 -8.08 -12.04
C SER A 18 8.97 -7.04 -11.25
N ALA A 19 8.32 -5.95 -10.91
CA ALA A 19 8.87 -4.94 -10.00
C ALA A 19 8.97 -5.44 -8.54
N THR A 20 8.28 -6.54 -8.20
CA THR A 20 8.13 -7.02 -6.82
C THR A 20 8.62 -8.45 -6.60
N PHE A 21 9.57 -8.95 -7.42
CA PHE A 21 10.20 -10.27 -7.20
C PHE A 21 11.22 -10.23 -6.04
N LEU A 22 10.74 -9.84 -4.87
CA LEU A 22 11.55 -9.80 -3.64
C LEU A 22 10.93 -10.66 -2.53
N PRO A 23 11.73 -11.49 -1.82
CA PRO A 23 13.12 -11.82 -2.15
C PRO A 23 13.20 -12.76 -3.36
N VAL A 24 14.22 -12.57 -4.19
CA VAL A 24 14.34 -13.27 -5.48
C VAL A 24 14.40 -14.80 -5.35
N ASN A 25 15.06 -15.32 -4.32
CA ASN A 25 15.18 -16.76 -4.09
C ASN A 25 13.82 -17.41 -3.77
N TYR A 26 12.93 -16.70 -3.09
CA TYR A 26 11.55 -17.16 -2.86
C TYR A 26 10.84 -17.41 -4.21
N PHE A 27 10.93 -16.44 -5.12
CA PHE A 27 10.29 -16.58 -6.43
C PHE A 27 10.92 -17.67 -7.30
N LYS A 28 12.25 -17.82 -7.29
CA LYS A 28 12.93 -18.93 -7.97
C LYS A 28 12.39 -20.27 -7.48
N GLU A 29 12.33 -20.49 -6.16
CA GLU A 29 11.80 -21.73 -5.59
C GLU A 29 10.32 -21.95 -5.91
N MET A 30 9.50 -20.88 -5.88
CA MET A 30 8.06 -20.98 -6.13
C MET A 30 7.73 -21.23 -7.61
N ILE A 31 8.53 -20.74 -8.54
CA ILE A 31 8.26 -20.78 -9.97
C ILE A 31 8.95 -21.96 -10.63
N SER A 32 10.29 -21.98 -10.65
CA SER A 32 11.08 -23.03 -11.32
C SER A 32 11.44 -24.19 -10.39
N GLY A 33 11.50 -23.95 -9.09
CA GLY A 33 12.02 -24.90 -8.10
C GLY A 33 13.54 -24.94 -8.04
N ASN A 34 14.23 -24.05 -8.78
CA ASN A 34 15.69 -24.01 -8.85
C ASN A 34 16.22 -22.64 -8.40
N THR A 35 16.95 -22.60 -7.30
CA THR A 35 17.54 -21.36 -6.76
C THR A 35 18.75 -20.87 -7.55
N GLU A 36 19.34 -21.75 -8.38
CA GLU A 36 20.51 -21.40 -9.20
C GLU A 36 20.15 -20.69 -10.51
N ASP A 37 18.86 -20.56 -10.82
CA ASP A 37 18.42 -19.79 -11.99
C ASP A 37 18.95 -18.37 -11.96
N TYR A 38 19.26 -17.82 -13.12
CA TYR A 38 19.73 -16.44 -13.23
C TYR A 38 18.67 -15.45 -12.75
N ALA A 39 19.14 -14.41 -12.08
CA ALA A 39 18.31 -13.26 -11.74
C ALA A 39 19.10 -11.98 -12.04
N VAL A 40 18.43 -11.04 -12.69
CA VAL A 40 18.95 -9.70 -12.97
C VAL A 40 18.12 -8.70 -12.20
N TYR A 41 18.76 -7.83 -11.45
CA TYR A 41 18.14 -6.67 -10.85
C TYR A 41 18.34 -5.47 -11.78
N ALA A 42 17.26 -4.99 -12.37
CA ALA A 42 17.28 -3.73 -13.11
C ALA A 42 17.11 -2.58 -12.10
N HIS A 43 18.02 -1.61 -12.15
CA HIS A 43 17.87 -0.40 -11.34
C HIS A 43 16.61 0.34 -11.75
N SER A 44 15.90 0.93 -10.76
CA SER A 44 14.81 1.84 -11.04
C SER A 44 15.33 3.03 -11.86
N PRO A 45 14.66 3.42 -12.95
CA PRO A 45 15.01 4.63 -13.68
C PRO A 45 14.64 5.90 -12.90
N PHE A 46 13.75 5.79 -11.90
CA PHE A 46 13.20 6.94 -11.18
C PHE A 46 14.18 7.44 -10.11
N ASP A 47 14.27 8.77 -9.97
CA ASP A 47 15.09 9.40 -8.94
C ASP A 47 14.59 9.04 -7.54
N THR A 48 15.46 8.46 -6.74
CA THR A 48 15.14 8.07 -5.36
C THR A 48 14.86 9.26 -4.45
N SER A 49 15.35 10.46 -4.79
CA SER A 49 15.09 11.72 -4.07
C SER A 49 13.62 12.17 -4.17
N ASN A 50 12.90 11.73 -5.21
CA ASN A 50 11.48 11.99 -5.41
C ASN A 50 10.56 11.14 -4.52
N LYS A 51 11.14 10.27 -3.71
CA LYS A 51 10.38 9.37 -2.84
C LYS A 51 10.91 9.43 -1.40
N ARG A 52 10.00 9.52 -0.44
CA ARG A 52 10.34 9.34 0.98
C ARG A 52 9.54 8.18 1.58
N VAL A 53 10.26 7.24 2.19
CA VAL A 53 9.65 6.12 2.92
C VAL A 53 9.76 6.39 4.42
N ILE A 54 8.62 6.57 5.08
CA ILE A 54 8.52 6.85 6.51
C ILE A 54 7.89 5.64 7.20
N VAL A 55 8.43 5.23 8.35
CA VAL A 55 7.88 4.14 9.16
C VAL A 55 7.41 4.68 10.50
N GLY A 56 6.13 4.50 10.81
CA GLY A 56 5.57 4.76 12.14
C GLY A 56 6.07 3.71 13.13
N ARG A 57 6.93 4.13 14.09
CA ARG A 57 7.58 3.22 15.04
C ARG A 57 6.75 2.94 16.30
N ASP A 58 5.75 3.74 16.59
CA ASP A 58 4.92 3.68 17.79
C ASP A 58 3.48 3.18 17.51
N VAL A 59 3.24 2.63 16.32
CA VAL A 59 1.96 2.10 15.87
C VAL A 59 2.08 0.64 15.43
N SER A 60 1.05 -0.17 15.67
CA SER A 60 1.05 -1.58 15.29
C SER A 60 -0.33 -2.08 14.87
N SER A 61 -0.38 -2.86 13.81
CA SER A 61 -1.61 -3.52 13.35
C SER A 61 -1.82 -4.93 13.93
N ARG A 62 -0.91 -5.40 14.82
CA ARG A 62 -1.02 -6.72 15.45
C ARG A 62 -2.37 -6.91 16.09
N TYR A 63 -2.94 -8.10 15.94
CA TYR A 63 -4.28 -8.42 16.48
C TYR A 63 -4.38 -8.12 18.00
N THR A 64 -3.32 -8.43 18.75
CA THR A 64 -3.26 -8.22 20.21
C THR A 64 -3.19 -6.76 20.64
N ARG A 65 -2.91 -5.84 19.70
CA ARG A 65 -2.84 -4.39 19.94
C ARG A 65 -4.02 -3.62 19.36
N ARG A 66 -4.97 -4.30 18.74
CA ARG A 66 -6.15 -3.65 18.13
C ARG A 66 -7.08 -3.12 19.19
N ASN A 67 -7.14 -1.82 19.32
CA ASN A 67 -8.02 -1.07 20.22
C ASN A 67 -8.18 0.35 19.71
N VAL A 68 -9.09 1.12 20.31
CA VAL A 68 -9.38 2.51 19.90
C VAL A 68 -8.13 3.39 19.89
N ASN A 69 -7.22 3.25 20.87
CA ASN A 69 -6.00 4.05 20.93
C ASN A 69 -5.08 3.78 19.72
N GLU A 70 -4.91 2.51 19.31
CA GLU A 70 -4.12 2.18 18.12
C GLU A 70 -4.81 2.69 16.85
N TYR A 71 -6.13 2.55 16.73
CA TYR A 71 -6.87 3.10 15.58
C TYR A 71 -6.77 4.63 15.52
N THR A 72 -6.81 5.31 16.67
CA THR A 72 -6.60 6.76 16.76
C THR A 72 -5.20 7.16 16.29
N LYS A 73 -4.15 6.44 16.70
CA LYS A 73 -2.79 6.72 16.20
C LYS A 73 -2.70 6.55 14.69
N VAL A 74 -3.27 5.47 14.13
CA VAL A 74 -3.31 5.27 12.68
C VAL A 74 -4.03 6.43 11.99
N ALA A 75 -5.19 6.85 12.52
CA ALA A 75 -5.95 8.00 12.02
C ALA A 75 -5.14 9.30 12.08
N ASP A 76 -4.39 9.52 13.16
CA ASP A 76 -3.55 10.70 13.33
C ASP A 76 -2.39 10.72 12.32
N TYR A 77 -1.73 9.60 12.08
CA TYR A 77 -0.70 9.48 11.04
C TYR A 77 -1.26 9.76 9.64
N ILE A 78 -2.43 9.18 9.32
CA ILE A 78 -3.11 9.44 8.06
C ILE A 78 -3.42 10.94 7.93
N ARG A 79 -3.97 11.56 8.98
CA ARG A 79 -4.30 13.00 8.97
C ARG A 79 -3.07 13.85 8.68
N LYS A 80 -1.95 13.59 9.36
CA LYS A 80 -0.69 14.31 9.16
C LYS A 80 -0.16 14.16 7.73
N LEU A 81 -0.22 12.97 7.16
CA LEU A 81 0.17 12.74 5.77
C LEU A 81 -0.70 13.55 4.81
N VAL A 82 -2.03 13.41 4.89
CA VAL A 82 -2.93 14.03 3.92
C VAL A 82 -3.00 15.55 4.03
N THR A 83 -2.79 16.12 5.23
CA THR A 83 -2.77 17.57 5.43
C THR A 83 -1.44 18.24 5.14
N SER A 84 -0.42 17.47 4.80
CA SER A 84 0.92 18.01 4.52
C SER A 84 1.04 18.72 3.18
N ARG A 85 0.24 18.31 2.21
CA ARG A 85 0.17 18.89 0.87
C ARG A 85 -1.18 18.55 0.24
N ASP A 86 -1.77 19.50 -0.45
CA ASP A 86 -2.98 19.27 -1.24
C ASP A 86 -2.70 18.25 -2.35
N GLY A 87 -3.58 17.25 -2.48
CA GLY A 87 -3.42 16.20 -3.46
C GLY A 87 -4.21 14.93 -3.16
N ARG A 88 -3.83 13.86 -3.80
CA ARG A 88 -4.53 12.58 -3.76
C ARG A 88 -3.73 11.55 -3.01
N TYR A 89 -4.41 10.84 -2.11
CA TYR A 89 -3.80 9.87 -1.20
C TYR A 89 -4.57 8.56 -1.21
N MET A 90 -3.87 7.45 -1.07
CA MET A 90 -4.47 6.15 -0.78
C MET A 90 -4.00 5.60 0.55
N VAL A 91 -4.93 5.00 1.29
CA VAL A 91 -4.64 4.31 2.55
C VAL A 91 -5.04 2.85 2.41
N PHE A 92 -4.09 1.96 2.58
CA PHE A 92 -4.28 0.52 2.44
C PHE A 92 -4.31 -0.17 3.80
N PHE A 93 -5.38 -0.89 4.06
CA PHE A 93 -5.63 -1.55 5.34
C PHE A 93 -5.55 -3.08 5.23
N PRO A 94 -5.22 -3.79 6.31
CA PRO A 94 -5.08 -5.25 6.29
C PRO A 94 -6.40 -6.00 6.10
N SER A 95 -7.53 -5.37 6.37
CA SER A 95 -8.88 -5.95 6.20
C SER A 95 -9.96 -4.87 6.23
N TYR A 96 -11.15 -5.19 5.71
CA TYR A 96 -12.32 -4.31 5.78
C TYR A 96 -12.72 -3.95 7.22
N SER A 97 -12.65 -4.88 8.16
CA SER A 97 -12.98 -4.60 9.56
C SER A 97 -12.00 -3.63 10.22
N TYR A 98 -10.70 -3.76 9.90
CA TYR A 98 -9.70 -2.81 10.40
C TYR A 98 -9.87 -1.43 9.76
N MET A 99 -10.09 -1.40 8.45
CA MET A 99 -10.39 -0.18 7.70
C MET A 99 -11.59 0.56 8.29
N GLN A 100 -12.70 -0.17 8.56
CA GLN A 100 -13.90 0.41 9.14
C GLN A 100 -13.62 1.01 10.52
N ALA A 101 -12.91 0.29 11.40
CA ALA A 101 -12.59 0.78 12.74
C ALA A 101 -11.74 2.07 12.71
N VAL A 102 -10.78 2.17 11.79
CA VAL A 102 -9.99 3.41 11.63
C VAL A 102 -10.82 4.52 10.97
N TYR A 103 -11.66 4.17 10.00
CA TYR A 103 -12.55 5.11 9.32
C TYR A 103 -13.51 5.78 10.30
N ASP A 104 -14.14 5.01 11.19
CA ASP A 104 -15.06 5.53 12.21
C ASP A 104 -14.36 6.52 13.13
N VAL A 105 -13.17 6.16 13.66
CA VAL A 105 -12.35 7.05 14.49
C VAL A 105 -11.90 8.30 13.72
N TYR A 106 -11.52 8.12 12.45
CA TYR A 106 -11.03 9.24 11.62
C TYR A 106 -12.14 10.25 11.35
N THR A 107 -13.32 9.79 10.96
CA THR A 107 -14.47 10.67 10.64
C THR A 107 -15.09 11.30 11.86
N GLU A 108 -15.05 10.63 13.03
CA GLU A 108 -15.47 11.21 14.30
C GLU A 108 -14.51 12.34 14.75
N LYS A 109 -13.20 12.12 14.60
CA LYS A 109 -12.18 13.05 15.09
C LYS A 109 -11.91 14.23 14.14
N TYR A 110 -12.00 13.99 12.83
CA TYR A 110 -11.61 14.96 11.80
C TYR A 110 -12.76 15.27 10.86
N GLN A 111 -13.04 16.56 10.70
CA GLN A 111 -14.02 17.01 9.72
C GLN A 111 -13.55 16.61 8.30
N SER A 112 -14.40 15.93 7.56
CA SER A 112 -14.13 15.44 6.22
C SER A 112 -15.44 15.33 5.44
N ASN A 113 -15.39 15.54 4.14
CA ASN A 113 -16.50 15.23 3.25
C ASN A 113 -16.47 13.74 2.92
N ILE A 114 -17.58 13.06 3.08
CA ILE A 114 -17.69 11.63 2.77
C ILE A 114 -18.32 11.49 1.39
N ILE A 115 -17.60 10.83 0.48
CA ILE A 115 -18.13 10.45 -0.84
C ILE A 115 -18.65 9.01 -0.76
N GLU A 116 -19.94 8.85 -0.91
CA GLU A 116 -20.57 7.53 -0.99
C GLU A 116 -20.67 7.08 -2.46
N LEU A 117 -20.24 5.86 -2.74
CA LEU A 117 -20.49 5.19 -4.01
C LEU A 117 -21.93 4.67 -3.99
N ALA A 118 -22.88 5.53 -4.31
CA ALA A 118 -24.29 5.15 -4.34
C ALA A 118 -24.66 4.49 -5.68
N ASP A 119 -25.60 3.55 -5.64
CA ASP A 119 -26.12 2.81 -6.81
C ASP A 119 -26.91 3.67 -7.83
N ASN A 120 -27.09 4.98 -7.58
CA ASN A 120 -27.89 5.87 -8.41
C ASN A 120 -27.07 6.98 -9.08
N ASP A 121 -27.37 7.24 -10.36
CA ASP A 121 -26.75 8.28 -11.21
C ASP A 121 -26.84 9.73 -10.65
N MET A 122 -27.67 9.98 -9.64
CA MET A 122 -27.79 11.28 -8.99
C MET A 122 -26.60 11.63 -8.07
N ALA A 123 -25.72 10.66 -7.73
CA ALA A 123 -24.60 10.93 -6.84
C ALA A 123 -23.44 11.68 -7.53
N SER A 124 -23.34 11.64 -8.86
CA SER A 124 -22.30 12.37 -9.60
C SER A 124 -22.49 13.89 -9.50
N ASP A 125 -23.72 14.38 -9.60
CA ASP A 125 -24.01 15.82 -9.52
C ASP A 125 -23.87 16.34 -8.09
N MET A 126 -24.24 15.53 -7.07
CA MET A 126 -24.03 15.90 -5.66
C MET A 126 -22.55 15.94 -5.25
N VAL A 127 -21.72 15.09 -5.82
CA VAL A 127 -20.26 15.08 -5.55
C VAL A 127 -19.61 16.35 -6.08
N LEU A 128 -19.98 16.81 -7.27
CA LEU A 128 -19.49 18.06 -7.85
C LEU A 128 -19.90 19.30 -7.05
N ASP A 129 -21.14 19.33 -6.51
CA ASP A 129 -21.59 20.44 -5.67
C ASP A 129 -20.89 20.52 -4.32
N ILE A 130 -20.51 19.40 -3.73
CA ILE A 130 -19.75 19.35 -2.47
C ILE A 130 -18.33 19.93 -2.67
N PHE A 131 -17.69 19.65 -3.80
CA PHE A 131 -16.37 20.23 -4.13
C PHE A 131 -16.43 21.77 -4.26
N SER A 132 -17.55 22.33 -4.69
CA SER A 132 -17.72 23.76 -4.92
C SER A 132 -17.99 24.57 -3.65
N LEU A 133 -18.46 23.95 -2.56
CA LEU A 133 -18.91 24.61 -1.34
C LEU A 133 -17.84 24.72 -0.24
N SER A 134 -16.73 23.99 -0.32
CA SER A 134 -15.71 23.98 0.72
C SER A 134 -14.53 24.90 0.38
N GLY A 135 -14.67 26.18 0.71
CA GLY A 135 -13.56 27.15 0.71
C GLY A 135 -12.57 26.93 1.85
N GLY A 136 -11.95 25.75 1.94
CA GLY A 136 -10.95 25.43 2.94
C GLY A 136 -10.49 23.97 2.80
N SER A 137 -9.33 23.60 3.33
CA SER A 137 -8.66 22.31 3.22
C SER A 137 -9.47 21.13 3.81
N VAL A 138 -10.68 20.91 3.32
CA VAL A 138 -11.51 19.75 3.69
C VAL A 138 -11.21 18.63 2.72
N TYR A 139 -10.79 17.47 3.27
CA TYR A 139 -10.48 16.28 2.48
C TYR A 139 -11.74 15.49 2.17
N ASN A 140 -11.84 15.07 0.93
CA ASN A 140 -12.88 14.17 0.47
C ASN A 140 -12.43 12.73 0.72
N ILE A 141 -13.19 11.97 1.50
CA ILE A 141 -12.88 10.57 1.80
C ILE A 141 -13.81 9.66 1.02
N ILE A 142 -13.22 8.75 0.29
CA ILE A 142 -13.92 7.66 -0.36
C ILE A 142 -13.44 6.32 0.19
N LYS A 143 -14.36 5.43 0.51
CA LYS A 143 -14.08 4.12 1.08
C LYS A 143 -14.43 3.01 0.10
N GLN A 144 -13.54 2.04 -0.08
CA GLN A 144 -13.80 0.83 -0.84
C GLN A 144 -14.89 -0.01 -0.15
N PRO A 145 -16.06 -0.23 -0.76
CA PRO A 145 -17.08 -1.12 -0.19
C PRO A 145 -16.67 -2.59 -0.33
N PRO A 146 -17.17 -3.47 0.56
CA PRO A 146 -17.11 -4.91 0.34
C PRO A 146 -17.85 -5.29 -0.95
N ASN A 147 -17.33 -6.26 -1.71
CA ASN A 147 -17.95 -6.75 -2.96
C ASN A 147 -18.20 -5.66 -4.02
N MET A 148 -17.25 -4.74 -4.15
CA MET A 148 -17.28 -3.66 -5.12
C MET A 148 -17.47 -4.18 -6.55
N LYS A 149 -18.44 -3.65 -7.27
CA LYS A 149 -18.70 -3.94 -8.67
C LYS A 149 -17.71 -3.19 -9.58
N GLU A 150 -17.58 -3.61 -10.84
CA GLU A 150 -16.64 -2.96 -11.77
C GLU A 150 -17.02 -1.49 -12.03
N ALA A 151 -18.32 -1.17 -12.14
CA ALA A 151 -18.78 0.22 -12.29
C ALA A 151 -18.41 1.11 -11.10
N ASP A 152 -18.49 0.59 -9.87
CA ASP A 152 -18.08 1.33 -8.67
C ASP A 152 -16.57 1.55 -8.63
N LYS A 153 -15.80 0.57 -9.13
CA LYS A 153 -14.35 0.67 -9.26
C LYS A 153 -13.97 1.75 -10.27
N GLU A 154 -14.62 1.76 -11.44
CA GLU A 154 -14.39 2.80 -12.45
C GLU A 154 -14.73 4.19 -11.91
N LYS A 155 -15.84 4.33 -11.19
CA LYS A 155 -16.25 5.57 -10.53
C LYS A 155 -15.24 6.00 -9.45
N PHE A 156 -14.79 5.07 -8.61
CA PHE A 156 -13.74 5.33 -7.63
C PHE A 156 -12.46 5.86 -8.29
N LEU A 157 -12.04 5.24 -9.39
CA LEU A 157 -10.84 5.63 -10.13
C LEU A 157 -11.00 6.97 -10.84
N SER A 158 -12.18 7.27 -11.43
CA SER A 158 -12.42 8.53 -12.10
C SER A 158 -12.21 9.72 -11.17
N LEU A 159 -12.60 9.61 -9.89
CA LEU A 159 -12.36 10.64 -8.87
C LEU A 159 -10.87 10.93 -8.64
N PHE A 160 -10.00 9.94 -8.81
CA PHE A 160 -8.55 10.13 -8.73
C PHE A 160 -7.93 10.67 -10.03
N MET A 161 -8.65 10.59 -11.15
CA MET A 161 -8.16 11.03 -12.46
C MET A 161 -8.66 12.43 -12.84
N GLU A 162 -9.69 12.93 -12.19
CA GLU A 162 -10.25 14.27 -12.45
C GLU A 162 -9.23 15.35 -12.07
N LYS A 163 -8.88 16.20 -13.05
CA LYS A 163 -7.86 17.25 -12.87
C LYS A 163 -8.22 18.28 -11.80
N ASP A 164 -9.51 18.54 -11.61
CA ASP A 164 -10.03 19.54 -10.68
C ASP A 164 -10.30 18.96 -9.27
N SER A 165 -10.20 17.63 -9.09
CA SER A 165 -10.37 17.00 -7.79
C SER A 165 -9.11 17.14 -6.95
N THR A 166 -9.09 18.12 -6.09
CA THR A 166 -8.05 18.31 -5.07
C THR A 166 -8.47 17.62 -3.76
N ASN A 167 -7.49 17.15 -2.98
CA ASN A 167 -7.69 16.68 -1.60
C ASN A 167 -8.63 15.47 -1.47
N ILE A 168 -8.31 14.38 -2.17
CA ILE A 168 -9.04 13.11 -2.06
C ILE A 168 -8.21 12.04 -1.33
N VAL A 169 -8.88 11.29 -0.46
CA VAL A 169 -8.27 10.17 0.29
C VAL A 169 -9.10 8.90 0.08
N GLY A 170 -8.52 7.91 -0.58
CA GLY A 170 -9.13 6.60 -0.78
C GLY A 170 -8.75 5.62 0.32
N PHE A 171 -9.74 5.09 1.05
CA PHE A 171 -9.55 4.01 2.02
C PHE A 171 -9.80 2.67 1.33
N CYS A 172 -8.76 1.86 1.20
CA CYS A 172 -8.75 0.61 0.42
C CYS A 172 -8.22 -0.56 1.23
N VAL A 173 -8.51 -1.78 0.79
CA VAL A 173 -7.95 -2.99 1.40
C VAL A 173 -6.71 -3.44 0.64
N LEU A 174 -5.66 -3.76 1.38
CA LEU A 174 -4.37 -4.21 0.87
C LEU A 174 -4.50 -5.59 0.19
N GLY A 175 -3.96 -5.73 -1.02
CA GLY A 175 -4.12 -6.93 -1.84
C GLY A 175 -5.51 -7.07 -2.45
N GLY A 176 -6.33 -6.00 -2.42
CA GLY A 176 -7.58 -5.87 -3.15
C GLY A 176 -7.37 -5.27 -4.54
N ILE A 177 -8.51 -4.97 -5.19
CA ILE A 177 -8.54 -4.47 -6.57
C ILE A 177 -7.75 -3.18 -6.79
N PHE A 178 -7.52 -2.37 -5.75
CA PHE A 178 -6.78 -1.12 -5.83
C PHE A 178 -5.27 -1.25 -5.57
N SER A 179 -4.81 -2.37 -5.06
CA SER A 179 -3.37 -2.66 -4.92
C SER A 179 -2.80 -3.40 -6.14
N GLU A 180 -3.65 -3.95 -7.01
CA GLU A 180 -3.24 -4.68 -8.22
C GLU A 180 -4.00 -4.16 -9.45
N GLY A 181 -3.33 -4.02 -10.60
CA GLY A 181 -3.98 -3.79 -11.89
C GLY A 181 -4.62 -2.40 -12.13
N ILE A 182 -4.34 -1.39 -11.30
CA ILE A 182 -4.78 -0.02 -11.54
C ILE A 182 -3.63 0.79 -12.10
N ASP A 183 -3.91 1.56 -13.13
CA ASP A 183 -2.98 2.54 -13.70
C ASP A 183 -3.45 3.96 -13.36
N LEU A 184 -2.95 4.48 -12.23
CA LEU A 184 -3.08 5.88 -11.86
C LEU A 184 -1.80 6.57 -12.34
N THR A 185 -1.84 7.18 -13.52
CA THR A 185 -0.71 7.87 -14.13
C THR A 185 -0.70 9.37 -13.81
N GLY A 186 0.50 9.98 -13.78
CA GLY A 186 0.69 11.39 -13.50
C GLY A 186 0.54 11.73 -12.01
N GLU A 187 0.21 12.97 -11.68
CA GLU A 187 0.01 13.46 -10.30
C GLU A 187 -1.19 12.83 -9.57
N ALA A 188 -1.66 11.66 -10.06
CA ALA A 188 -2.84 11.00 -9.54
C ALA A 188 -2.67 10.47 -8.11
N LEU A 189 -1.44 10.35 -7.60
CA LEU A 189 -1.19 9.91 -6.23
C LEU A 189 0.14 10.46 -5.69
N ILE A 190 0.08 11.37 -4.72
CA ILE A 190 1.26 11.97 -4.09
C ILE A 190 1.62 11.33 -2.74
N GLY A 191 0.81 10.41 -2.24
CA GLY A 191 1.13 9.68 -1.03
C GLY A 191 0.29 8.43 -0.82
N ALA A 192 0.92 7.44 -0.20
CA ALA A 192 0.26 6.22 0.24
C ALA A 192 0.59 5.91 1.69
N ALA A 193 -0.43 5.61 2.50
CA ALA A 193 -0.25 5.02 3.82
C ALA A 193 -0.61 3.53 3.78
N ILE A 194 0.29 2.69 4.28
CA ILE A 194 0.11 1.23 4.29
C ILE A 194 0.08 0.77 5.73
N VAL A 195 -1.10 0.35 6.18
CA VAL A 195 -1.34 -0.08 7.56
C VAL A 195 -1.12 -1.58 7.67
N GLY A 196 -0.12 -1.95 8.46
CA GLY A 196 0.24 -3.35 8.67
C GLY A 196 1.08 -3.95 7.54
N THR A 197 1.62 -5.11 7.84
CA THR A 197 2.62 -5.80 7.00
C THR A 197 2.02 -6.70 5.92
N GLY A 198 0.75 -6.57 5.60
CA GLY A 198 0.09 -7.33 4.53
C GLY A 198 -0.05 -8.83 4.77
N ILE A 199 0.34 -9.33 5.95
CA ILE A 199 0.27 -10.75 6.29
C ILE A 199 -1.15 -11.28 6.01
N PRO A 200 -1.27 -12.30 5.16
CA PRO A 200 -2.56 -12.91 4.88
C PRO A 200 -3.13 -13.63 6.10
N MET A 201 -4.45 -13.79 6.11
CA MET A 201 -5.15 -14.50 7.18
C MET A 201 -4.60 -15.91 7.37
N ILE A 202 -4.43 -16.33 8.62
CA ILE A 202 -4.02 -17.69 8.98
C ILE A 202 -5.13 -18.67 8.54
N CYS A 203 -4.77 -19.62 7.69
CA CYS A 203 -5.67 -20.65 7.21
C CYS A 203 -4.94 -21.97 6.99
N ARG A 204 -5.72 -23.06 6.88
CA ARG A 204 -5.18 -24.42 6.73
C ARG A 204 -4.24 -24.54 5.51
N GLN A 205 -4.61 -23.96 4.38
CA GLN A 205 -3.80 -24.03 3.14
C GLN A 205 -2.42 -23.40 3.34
N ARG A 206 -2.35 -22.26 4.03
CA ARG A 206 -1.09 -21.57 4.33
C ARG A 206 -0.27 -22.29 5.38
N ASN A 207 -0.92 -22.93 6.35
CA ASN A 207 -0.20 -23.77 7.31
C ASN A 207 0.42 -24.98 6.62
N ILE A 208 -0.25 -25.64 5.67
CA ILE A 208 0.33 -26.71 4.85
C ILE A 208 1.56 -26.19 4.09
N LEU A 209 1.49 -25.01 3.52
CA LEU A 209 2.62 -24.40 2.82
C LEU A 209 3.78 -24.11 3.78
N ARG A 210 3.50 -23.56 4.96
CA ARG A 210 4.48 -23.35 6.03
C ARG A 210 5.18 -24.64 6.39
N ASP A 211 4.41 -25.67 6.74
CA ASP A 211 4.94 -26.96 7.20
C ASP A 211 5.77 -27.66 6.09
N TYR A 212 5.37 -27.48 4.83
CA TYR A 212 6.12 -27.96 3.68
C TYR A 212 7.51 -27.31 3.57
N PHE A 213 7.62 -25.99 3.75
CA PHE A 213 8.91 -25.30 3.70
C PHE A 213 9.74 -25.54 4.96
N ASP A 214 9.13 -25.65 6.14
CA ASP A 214 9.82 -26.03 7.38
C ASP A 214 10.46 -27.42 7.23
N SER A 215 9.76 -28.40 6.65
CA SER A 215 10.31 -29.75 6.41
C SER A 215 11.50 -29.78 5.43
N ARG A 216 11.72 -28.70 4.70
CA ARG A 216 12.85 -28.51 3.76
C ARG A 216 13.95 -27.62 4.32
N GLY A 217 13.94 -27.32 5.61
CA GLY A 217 14.94 -26.48 6.25
C GLY A 217 14.85 -24.99 5.88
N ARG A 218 13.67 -24.54 5.37
CA ARG A 218 13.38 -23.14 5.13
C ARG A 218 12.56 -22.57 6.29
N ASN A 219 12.51 -21.26 6.42
CA ASN A 219 11.57 -20.62 7.36
C ASN A 219 10.17 -20.60 6.70
N GLY A 220 9.35 -21.62 7.00
CA GLY A 220 8.03 -21.77 6.42
C GLY A 220 7.08 -20.61 6.72
N TYR A 221 7.24 -19.93 7.88
CA TYR A 221 6.46 -18.74 8.19
C TYR A 221 6.77 -17.60 7.22
N GLN A 222 8.04 -17.35 6.91
CA GLN A 222 8.42 -16.36 5.92
C GLN A 222 7.79 -16.67 4.56
N TYR A 223 7.90 -17.92 4.11
CA TYR A 223 7.38 -18.35 2.80
C TYR A 223 5.86 -18.27 2.70
N ALA A 224 5.13 -18.65 3.76
CA ALA A 224 3.68 -18.70 3.72
C ALA A 224 3.00 -17.35 4.04
N TYR A 225 3.68 -16.47 4.78
CA TYR A 225 3.05 -15.28 5.34
C TYR A 225 3.82 -13.99 5.07
N VAL A 226 5.12 -13.90 5.42
CA VAL A 226 5.87 -12.65 5.35
C VAL A 226 6.09 -12.21 3.91
N TYR A 227 6.66 -13.08 3.06
CA TYR A 227 6.93 -12.75 1.66
C TYR A 227 5.67 -12.40 0.87
N PRO A 228 4.58 -13.17 0.93
CA PRO A 228 3.32 -12.77 0.29
C PRO A 228 2.73 -11.47 0.85
N GLY A 229 2.93 -11.20 2.14
CA GLY A 229 2.51 -9.95 2.77
C GLY A 229 3.28 -8.77 2.23
N MET A 230 4.62 -8.85 2.25
CA MET A 230 5.48 -7.78 1.75
C MET A 230 5.28 -7.50 0.27
N ASN A 231 5.01 -8.52 -0.55
CA ASN A 231 4.66 -8.29 -1.95
C ASN A 231 3.47 -7.35 -2.12
N LYS A 232 2.42 -7.52 -1.32
CA LYS A 232 1.26 -6.60 -1.35
C LYS A 232 1.64 -5.19 -0.91
N VAL A 233 2.49 -5.07 0.13
CA VAL A 233 3.01 -3.78 0.59
C VAL A 233 3.79 -3.09 -0.52
N LEU A 234 4.70 -3.79 -1.17
CA LEU A 234 5.51 -3.26 -2.26
C LEU A 234 4.68 -2.88 -3.49
N GLN A 235 3.65 -3.68 -3.82
CA GLN A 235 2.70 -3.35 -4.90
C GLN A 235 1.93 -2.06 -4.59
N ALA A 236 1.44 -1.90 -3.36
CA ALA A 236 0.73 -0.69 -2.93
C ALA A 236 1.67 0.53 -2.92
N ALA A 237 2.88 0.38 -2.40
CA ALA A 237 3.90 1.43 -2.38
C ALA A 237 4.33 1.87 -3.79
N GLY A 238 4.44 0.92 -4.72
CA GLY A 238 4.77 1.18 -6.12
C GLY A 238 3.71 1.97 -6.90
N ARG A 239 2.59 2.32 -6.26
CA ARG A 239 1.57 3.20 -6.86
C ARG A 239 1.92 4.68 -6.80
N VAL A 240 2.84 5.06 -5.91
CA VAL A 240 3.19 6.47 -5.67
C VAL A 240 4.15 7.04 -6.73
N ILE A 241 5.13 6.25 -7.18
CA ILE A 241 6.13 6.68 -8.18
C ILE A 241 6.01 5.79 -9.40
N ARG A 242 5.63 6.35 -10.54
CA ARG A 242 5.43 5.66 -11.83
C ARG A 242 6.09 6.35 -13.02
N SER A 243 6.43 7.63 -12.86
CA SER A 243 7.12 8.42 -13.86
C SER A 243 8.30 9.17 -13.22
N ASP A 244 9.16 9.74 -14.06
CA ASP A 244 10.31 10.53 -13.62
C ASP A 244 9.91 11.81 -12.90
N SER A 245 8.70 12.31 -13.17
CA SER A 245 8.16 13.54 -12.58
C SER A 245 7.37 13.28 -11.28
N ASP A 246 7.04 12.03 -10.97
CA ASP A 246 6.26 11.73 -9.78
C ASP A 246 7.08 11.96 -8.52
N LYS A 247 6.46 12.61 -7.53
CA LYS A 247 7.05 12.86 -6.21
C LYS A 247 6.04 12.49 -5.13
N GLY A 248 6.49 11.76 -4.09
CA GLY A 248 5.53 11.35 -3.08
C GLY A 248 6.10 10.62 -1.88
N ILE A 249 5.21 10.43 -0.89
CA ILE A 249 5.53 9.82 0.41
C ILE A 249 4.85 8.46 0.54
N ILE A 250 5.62 7.48 0.99
CA ILE A 250 5.15 6.17 1.40
C ILE A 250 5.24 6.11 2.92
N LEU A 251 4.09 5.98 3.59
CA LEU A 251 3.99 5.90 5.05
C LEU A 251 3.62 4.47 5.46
N LEU A 252 4.56 3.76 6.07
CA LEU A 252 4.38 2.40 6.55
C LEU A 252 3.99 2.42 8.03
N LEU A 253 2.78 1.97 8.36
CA LEU A 253 2.20 2.06 9.70
C LEU A 253 2.17 0.70 10.38
N ASP A 254 3.34 0.24 10.81
CA ASP A 254 3.53 -0.90 11.71
C ASP A 254 4.98 -0.97 12.20
N ASP A 255 5.17 -1.17 13.49
CA ASP A 255 6.49 -1.28 14.14
C ASP A 255 7.35 -2.45 13.60
N ARG A 256 6.72 -3.49 13.03
CA ARG A 256 7.42 -4.63 12.43
C ARG A 256 8.26 -4.25 11.22
N PHE A 257 7.92 -3.20 10.51
CA PHE A 257 8.71 -2.73 9.37
C PHE A 257 10.15 -2.34 9.75
N LEU A 258 10.42 -2.05 11.03
CA LEU A 258 11.76 -1.75 11.56
C LEU A 258 12.49 -3.01 12.09
N THR A 259 11.98 -4.18 11.85
CA THR A 259 12.67 -5.41 12.21
C THR A 259 13.46 -5.96 11.04
N LYS A 260 14.62 -6.58 11.33
CA LYS A 260 15.51 -7.16 10.32
C LYS A 260 14.79 -8.10 9.34
N GLU A 261 13.75 -8.80 9.81
CA GLU A 261 12.93 -9.70 8.98
C GLU A 261 12.24 -8.97 7.82
N TYR A 262 11.73 -7.77 8.07
CA TYR A 262 11.04 -6.96 7.07
C TYR A 262 12.00 -6.06 6.29
N GLU A 263 13.00 -5.49 6.92
CA GLU A 263 14.02 -4.66 6.27
C GLU A 263 14.74 -5.40 5.13
N GLN A 264 15.00 -6.69 5.30
CA GLN A 264 15.59 -7.55 4.26
C GLN A 264 14.71 -7.73 3.01
N GLN A 265 13.43 -7.34 3.08
CA GLN A 265 12.48 -7.41 1.97
C GLN A 265 12.34 -6.07 1.24
N TYR A 266 13.03 -5.03 1.68
CA TYR A 266 12.93 -3.72 1.03
C TYR A 266 13.64 -3.74 -0.32
N PRO A 267 13.06 -3.06 -1.33
CA PRO A 267 13.74 -2.80 -2.58
C PRO A 267 15.02 -2.01 -2.36
N ARG A 268 16.01 -2.21 -3.20
CA ARG A 268 17.29 -1.50 -3.09
C ARG A 268 17.16 0.01 -3.21
N GLU A 269 16.16 0.47 -3.95
CA GLU A 269 15.80 1.88 -4.10
C GLU A 269 15.12 2.50 -2.87
N TRP A 270 14.89 1.73 -1.81
CA TRP A 270 14.50 2.25 -0.50
C TRP A 270 15.74 2.42 0.40
N ASP A 271 16.74 3.13 -0.12
CA ASP A 271 18.04 3.28 0.54
C ASP A 271 17.96 3.92 1.93
N VAL A 272 17.01 4.84 2.12
CA VAL A 272 16.83 5.57 3.37
C VAL A 272 15.40 5.41 3.86
N ILE A 273 15.27 4.84 5.06
CA ILE A 273 14.01 4.70 5.78
C ILE A 273 14.03 5.69 6.96
N TYR A 274 12.92 6.41 7.13
CA TYR A 274 12.75 7.41 8.18
C TYR A 274 11.82 6.89 9.29
N PRO A 275 12.34 6.28 10.39
CA PRO A 275 11.51 5.87 11.51
C PRO A 275 11.08 7.10 12.31
N CYS A 276 9.77 7.33 12.39
CA CYS A 276 9.19 8.44 13.13
C CYS A 276 8.12 7.95 14.11
N ASP A 277 7.97 8.64 15.23
CA ASP A 277 6.75 8.57 16.03
C ASP A 277 5.75 9.63 15.58
N ILE A 278 4.56 9.59 16.16
CA ILE A 278 3.49 10.53 15.79
C ILE A 278 3.88 11.99 16.05
N ALA A 279 4.79 12.25 16.99
CA ALA A 279 5.26 13.62 17.29
C ALA A 279 6.26 14.11 16.23
N GLY A 280 7.09 13.24 15.70
CA GLY A 280 8.16 13.58 14.75
C GLY A 280 7.79 13.50 13.28
N VAL A 281 6.67 12.85 12.94
CA VAL A 281 6.33 12.56 11.53
C VAL A 281 6.09 13.83 10.70
N ASP A 282 5.54 14.90 11.29
CA ASP A 282 5.34 16.18 10.59
C ASP A 282 6.67 16.77 10.10
N GLY A 283 7.71 16.71 10.94
CA GLY A 283 9.05 17.15 10.57
C GLY A 283 9.62 16.37 9.40
N CYS A 284 9.47 15.03 9.42
CA CYS A 284 9.91 14.16 8.33
C CYS A 284 9.18 14.45 7.01
N ILE A 285 7.88 14.70 7.07
CA ILE A 285 7.05 15.00 5.90
C ILE A 285 7.39 16.38 5.34
N LYS A 286 7.46 17.39 6.22
CA LYS A 286 7.76 18.77 5.83
C LYS A 286 9.13 18.88 5.18
N GLU A 287 10.16 18.29 5.78
CA GLU A 287 11.52 18.29 5.22
C GLU A 287 11.57 17.72 3.79
N PHE A 288 10.69 16.77 3.45
CA PHE A 288 10.59 16.20 2.11
C PHE A 288 9.97 17.18 1.11
N TRP A 289 8.89 17.84 1.49
CA TRP A 289 8.21 18.78 0.61
C TRP A 289 8.97 20.11 0.46
N ASP A 290 9.65 20.57 1.52
CA ASP A 290 10.41 21.84 1.53
C ASP A 290 11.72 21.76 0.67
N LYS A 291 12.18 20.54 0.31
CA LYS A 291 13.32 20.35 -0.61
C LYS A 291 13.00 20.65 -2.08
N GLU A 292 11.91 21.34 -2.37
CA GLU A 292 11.54 21.82 -3.71
C GLU A 292 12.14 23.18 -4.07
N GLY A 293 12.99 23.78 -3.20
CA GLY A 293 13.66 25.05 -3.43
C GLY A 293 15.01 24.94 -4.12
#